data_8d8f013d004e45f296c99bc272704377
#
_entry.id   8d8f013d004e45f296c99bc272704377
#
_cell.length_a   1.000
_cell.length_b   1.000
_cell.length_c   1.000
_cell.angle_alpha   90.00
_cell.angle_beta   90.00
_cell.angle_gamma   90.00
#
_symmetry.space_group_name_H-M   'P 1'
#
loop_
_entity.id
_entity.type
_entity.pdbx_description
1 polymer ?
#
loop_
_entity_poly.entity_id
_entity_poly.type
_entity_poly.pdbx_seq_one_letter_code
_entity_poly.pdbx_strand_id
1 'polypeptide(L)'
;MKDLNLIELTNLEKRYGKKEALAGINLTIGRGKIIGLLGPNGSGKTTLIKLLNGLLQPTSGEIKVNGKAPGIDSKKIISYLPDKMYFADWMKISDLMDFFEDFYEDFDRKKAEGMCETLKINTEAKIKSLSKGNKEKVQLVLVMCRKAQLYLLDEPIAGVDPAARDFILDTILNNYNEEGTVIISTHLIADIEKIMDEVIFIKEGNIVTYKSADDLREESGKSIDALFREIFHTDVYRG
;
A
#
# COMPACT_ATOMS: atom_id res chain seq x y z
N MET A 1 -14.13 -24.46 3.84
CA MET A 1 -14.42 -23.01 3.70
C MET A 1 -13.07 -22.32 3.58
N LYS A 2 -12.76 -21.62 2.48
CA LYS A 2 -11.56 -20.76 2.41
C LYS A 2 -11.74 -19.71 3.49
N ASP A 3 -10.72 -19.51 4.34
CA ASP A 3 -10.71 -18.44 5.31
C ASP A 3 -10.95 -17.11 4.57
N LEU A 4 -12.07 -16.48 4.88
CA LEU A 4 -12.48 -15.21 4.25
C LEU A 4 -11.52 -14.07 4.61
N ASN A 5 -10.78 -14.21 5.72
CA ASN A 5 -9.90 -13.19 6.27
C ASN A 5 -8.50 -13.29 5.67
N LEU A 6 -8.04 -12.20 5.06
CA LEU A 6 -6.67 -12.07 4.58
C LEU A 6 -5.75 -11.53 5.67
N ILE A 7 -6.22 -10.55 6.44
CA ILE A 7 -5.48 -9.91 7.54
C ILE A 7 -6.31 -9.97 8.81
N GLU A 8 -5.67 -10.33 9.91
CA GLU A 8 -6.24 -10.31 11.25
C GLU A 8 -5.25 -9.66 12.21
N LEU A 9 -5.70 -8.61 12.89
CA LEU A 9 -4.94 -7.88 13.90
C LEU A 9 -5.69 -7.97 15.23
N THR A 10 -5.00 -8.36 16.30
CA THR A 10 -5.58 -8.48 17.63
C THR A 10 -4.74 -7.70 18.62
N ASN A 11 -5.32 -6.64 19.20
CA ASN A 11 -4.67 -5.74 20.16
C ASN A 11 -3.26 -5.32 19.73
N LEU A 12 -3.10 -4.98 18.45
CA LEU A 12 -1.79 -4.70 17.86
C LEU A 12 -1.26 -3.36 18.34
N GLU A 13 -0.11 -3.40 19.02
CA GLU A 13 0.60 -2.20 19.46
C GLU A 13 1.99 -2.09 18.80
N LYS A 14 2.41 -0.85 18.56
CA LYS A 14 3.78 -0.53 18.17
C LYS A 14 4.25 0.75 18.84
N ARG A 15 5.37 0.64 19.56
CA ARG A 15 6.03 1.78 20.21
C ARG A 15 7.45 1.96 19.69
N TYR A 16 7.88 3.20 19.57
CA TYR A 16 9.24 3.61 19.31
C TYR A 16 9.73 4.44 20.52
N GLY A 17 10.40 3.78 21.44
CA GLY A 17 10.71 4.39 22.75
C GLY A 17 9.42 4.82 23.47
N LYS A 18 9.27 6.12 23.71
CA LYS A 18 8.07 6.68 24.37
C LYS A 18 6.91 6.97 23.42
N LYS A 19 7.16 6.99 22.10
CA LYS A 19 6.13 7.28 21.12
C LYS A 19 5.33 6.03 20.78
N GLU A 20 4.04 6.07 21.01
CA GLU A 20 3.09 5.06 20.58
C GLU A 20 2.69 5.35 19.12
N ALA A 21 3.00 4.42 18.24
CA ALA A 21 2.70 4.55 16.80
C ALA A 21 1.44 3.79 16.41
N LEU A 22 1.11 2.71 17.13
CA LEU A 22 -0.16 1.98 17.05
C LEU A 22 -0.60 1.61 18.45
N ALA A 23 -1.88 1.78 18.77
CA ALA A 23 -2.44 1.78 20.11
C ALA A 23 -3.54 0.71 20.27
N GLY A 24 -3.18 -0.58 20.18
CA GLY A 24 -4.13 -1.68 20.43
C GLY A 24 -5.13 -1.91 19.29
N ILE A 25 -4.67 -1.90 18.04
CA ILE A 25 -5.54 -2.07 16.86
C ILE A 25 -6.15 -3.47 16.83
N ASN A 26 -7.47 -3.53 16.66
CA ASN A 26 -8.22 -4.73 16.30
C ASN A 26 -8.84 -4.50 14.92
N LEU A 27 -8.50 -5.35 13.93
CA LEU A 27 -8.93 -5.18 12.54
C LEU A 27 -8.93 -6.52 11.83
N THR A 28 -9.98 -6.77 11.04
CA THR A 28 -10.06 -7.93 10.15
C THR A 28 -10.36 -7.45 8.74
N ILE A 29 -9.53 -7.84 7.76
CA ILE A 29 -9.66 -7.46 6.36
C ILE A 29 -9.89 -8.70 5.52
N GLY A 30 -10.92 -8.65 4.67
CA GLY A 30 -11.26 -9.70 3.69
C GLY A 30 -10.38 -9.66 2.44
N ARG A 31 -10.76 -10.47 1.44
CA ARG A 31 -10.08 -10.57 0.14
C ARG A 31 -10.83 -9.80 -0.95
N GLY A 32 -10.12 -9.50 -2.05
CA GLY A 32 -10.69 -8.94 -3.28
C GLY A 32 -11.21 -7.52 -3.12
N LYS A 33 -10.49 -6.66 -2.37
CA LYS A 33 -10.89 -5.28 -2.07
C LYS A 33 -9.75 -4.31 -2.33
N ILE A 34 -10.09 -3.12 -2.80
CA ILE A 34 -9.19 -1.96 -2.81
C ILE A 34 -9.52 -1.11 -1.57
N ILE A 35 -8.58 -0.99 -0.67
CA ILE A 35 -8.75 -0.37 0.65
C ILE A 35 -7.89 0.87 0.76
N GLY A 36 -8.51 2.00 1.05
CA GLY A 36 -7.80 3.23 1.40
C GLY A 36 -7.41 3.23 2.88
N LEU A 37 -6.12 3.23 3.20
CA LEU A 37 -5.59 3.47 4.54
C LEU A 37 -5.26 4.95 4.68
N LEU A 38 -6.18 5.72 5.23
CA LEU A 38 -6.21 7.17 5.19
C LEU A 38 -5.94 7.78 6.58
N GLY A 39 -5.11 8.80 6.62
CA GLY A 39 -4.76 9.50 7.86
C GLY A 39 -3.69 10.54 7.63
N PRO A 40 -3.53 11.51 8.54
CA PRO A 40 -2.48 12.52 8.45
C PRO A 40 -1.08 11.91 8.57
N ASN A 41 -0.06 12.70 8.27
CA ASN A 41 1.32 12.28 8.46
C ASN A 41 1.59 11.96 9.94
N GLY A 42 2.22 10.82 10.20
CA GLY A 42 2.51 10.36 11.55
C GLY A 42 1.36 9.62 12.25
N SER A 43 0.21 9.39 11.60
CA SER A 43 -0.93 8.67 12.19
C SER A 43 -0.70 7.16 12.40
N GLY A 44 0.34 6.56 11.78
CA GLY A 44 0.67 5.13 11.93
C GLY A 44 0.56 4.30 10.65
N LYS A 45 0.15 4.88 9.49
CA LYS A 45 -0.04 4.16 8.20
C LYS A 45 1.17 3.31 7.80
N THR A 46 2.32 3.96 7.60
CA THR A 46 3.58 3.27 7.23
C THR A 46 4.02 2.25 8.28
N THR A 47 3.76 2.52 9.58
CA THR A 47 4.06 1.56 10.65
C THR A 47 3.21 0.30 10.50
N LEU A 48 1.91 0.44 10.26
CA LEU A 48 1.00 -0.68 10.04
C LEU A 48 1.40 -1.49 8.80
N ILE A 49 1.68 -0.83 7.66
CA ILE A 49 2.14 -1.48 6.43
C ILE A 49 3.44 -2.27 6.67
N LYS A 50 4.41 -1.69 7.37
CA LYS A 50 5.69 -2.38 7.66
C LYS A 50 5.51 -3.57 8.59
N LEU A 51 4.59 -3.52 9.53
CA LEU A 51 4.24 -4.66 10.38
C LEU A 51 3.58 -5.79 9.58
N LEU A 52 2.61 -5.47 8.72
CA LEU A 52 1.96 -6.44 7.82
C LEU A 52 2.98 -7.12 6.90
N ASN A 53 3.96 -6.38 6.41
CA ASN A 53 5.02 -6.91 5.56
C ASN A 53 6.14 -7.63 6.34
N GLY A 54 6.06 -7.69 7.68
CA GLY A 54 7.09 -8.32 8.53
C GLY A 54 8.43 -7.60 8.54
N LEU A 55 8.46 -6.31 8.16
CA LEU A 55 9.65 -5.45 8.25
C LEU A 55 9.84 -4.88 9.66
N LEU A 56 8.80 -4.92 10.47
CA LEU A 56 8.80 -4.54 11.88
C LEU A 56 8.18 -5.66 12.71
N GLN A 57 8.57 -5.75 13.98
CA GLN A 57 7.92 -6.60 14.96
C GLN A 57 6.96 -5.77 15.82
N PRO A 58 5.78 -6.26 16.18
CA PRO A 58 4.89 -5.59 17.12
C PRO A 58 5.55 -5.45 18.51
N THR A 59 5.12 -4.46 19.27
CA THR A 59 5.49 -4.36 20.70
C THR A 59 4.64 -5.29 21.54
N SER A 60 3.35 -5.42 21.20
CA SER A 60 2.39 -6.37 21.76
C SER A 60 1.27 -6.66 20.76
N GLY A 61 0.44 -7.65 21.05
CA GLY A 61 -0.65 -8.10 20.18
C GLY A 61 -0.18 -9.04 19.08
N GLU A 62 -1.10 -9.39 18.19
CA GLU A 62 -0.87 -10.39 17.14
C GLU A 62 -1.22 -9.85 15.77
N ILE A 63 -0.48 -10.34 14.76
CA ILE A 63 -0.74 -10.12 13.32
C ILE A 63 -0.79 -11.47 12.64
N LYS A 64 -1.84 -11.67 11.81
CA LYS A 64 -1.89 -12.78 10.87
C LYS A 64 -2.15 -12.26 9.47
N VAL A 65 -1.38 -12.76 8.52
CA VAL A 65 -1.61 -12.58 7.08
C VAL A 65 -1.80 -13.96 6.49
N ASN A 66 -2.98 -14.18 5.89
CA ASN A 66 -3.40 -15.50 5.41
C ASN A 66 -3.29 -16.60 6.51
N GLY A 67 -3.76 -16.28 7.71
CA GLY A 67 -3.78 -17.18 8.87
C GLY A 67 -2.44 -17.40 9.59
N LYS A 68 -1.33 -16.80 9.11
CA LYS A 68 0.02 -16.98 9.67
C LYS A 68 0.64 -15.64 10.09
N ALA A 69 1.54 -15.69 11.06
CA ALA A 69 2.35 -14.52 11.42
C ALA A 69 3.21 -14.05 10.21
N PRO A 70 3.42 -12.73 10.06
CA PRO A 70 4.28 -12.21 8.99
C PRO A 70 5.70 -12.82 9.01
N GLY A 71 6.13 -13.36 7.88
CA GLY A 71 7.41 -14.05 7.73
C GLY A 71 7.70 -14.45 6.30
N ILE A 72 8.47 -15.52 6.08
CA ILE A 72 8.85 -15.99 4.75
C ILE A 72 7.61 -16.32 3.92
N ASP A 73 6.64 -17.05 4.48
CA ASP A 73 5.42 -17.46 3.76
C ASP A 73 4.56 -16.26 3.35
N SER A 74 4.40 -15.25 4.23
CA SER A 74 3.61 -14.07 3.89
C SER A 74 4.29 -13.22 2.81
N LYS A 75 5.63 -13.17 2.77
CA LYS A 75 6.37 -12.43 1.73
C LYS A 75 6.17 -13.01 0.33
N LYS A 76 5.87 -14.29 0.21
CA LYS A 76 5.54 -14.92 -1.07
C LYS A 76 4.24 -14.39 -1.68
N ILE A 77 3.30 -13.98 -0.85
CA ILE A 77 1.97 -13.53 -1.25
C ILE A 77 1.77 -12.02 -1.13
N ILE A 78 2.74 -11.28 -0.60
CA ILE A 78 2.70 -9.82 -0.46
C ILE A 78 3.56 -9.17 -1.54
N SER A 79 3.00 -8.20 -2.27
CA SER A 79 3.73 -7.27 -3.10
C SER A 79 3.76 -5.89 -2.42
N TYR A 80 4.95 -5.33 -2.21
CA TYR A 80 5.11 -4.12 -1.40
C TYR A 80 5.79 -2.99 -2.18
N LEU A 81 5.13 -1.84 -2.24
CA LEU A 81 5.65 -0.58 -2.75
C LEU A 81 5.91 0.36 -1.56
N PRO A 82 7.17 0.59 -1.16
CA PRO A 82 7.49 1.56 -0.11
C PRO A 82 7.42 3.01 -0.62
N ASP A 83 7.30 3.95 0.31
CA ASP A 83 7.33 5.39 0.07
C ASP A 83 8.64 5.91 -0.54
N LYS A 84 9.71 5.15 -0.40
CA LYS A 84 11.05 5.49 -0.90
C LYS A 84 11.63 4.37 -1.74
N MET A 85 12.31 4.78 -2.81
CA MET A 85 13.11 3.86 -3.62
C MET A 85 14.14 3.12 -2.76
N TYR A 86 14.23 1.80 -2.92
CA TYR A 86 15.17 0.94 -2.19
C TYR A 86 16.15 0.18 -3.10
N PHE A 87 16.01 0.32 -4.42
CA PHE A 87 16.92 -0.32 -5.36
C PHE A 87 18.27 0.39 -5.41
N ALA A 88 19.33 -0.39 -5.54
CA ALA A 88 20.68 0.15 -5.63
C ALA A 88 20.92 0.88 -6.96
N ASP A 89 21.51 2.05 -6.91
CA ASP A 89 21.73 2.92 -8.07
C ASP A 89 22.56 2.28 -9.20
N TRP A 90 23.40 1.29 -8.90
CA TRP A 90 24.24 0.59 -9.86
C TRP A 90 23.53 -0.53 -10.63
N MET A 91 22.38 -1.03 -10.15
CA MET A 91 21.61 -2.09 -10.78
C MET A 91 20.97 -1.62 -12.08
N LYS A 92 20.91 -2.50 -13.08
CA LYS A 92 20.08 -2.31 -14.27
C LYS A 92 18.64 -2.71 -13.95
N ILE A 93 17.68 -2.25 -14.75
CA ILE A 93 16.29 -2.67 -14.64
C ILE A 93 16.15 -4.17 -14.96
N SER A 94 16.89 -4.67 -15.96
CA SER A 94 16.95 -6.10 -16.27
C SER A 94 17.44 -6.94 -15.08
N ASP A 95 18.49 -6.50 -14.36
CA ASP A 95 18.97 -7.18 -13.14
C ASP A 95 17.90 -7.23 -12.04
N LEU A 96 17.09 -6.16 -11.93
CA LEU A 96 15.97 -6.14 -10.99
C LEU A 96 14.85 -7.10 -11.38
N MET A 97 14.56 -7.23 -12.69
CA MET A 97 13.59 -8.21 -13.18
C MET A 97 14.07 -9.64 -12.92
N ASP A 98 15.35 -9.93 -13.16
CA ASP A 98 15.98 -11.23 -12.83
C ASP A 98 15.83 -11.53 -11.33
N PHE A 99 16.13 -10.53 -10.48
CA PHE A 99 15.96 -10.65 -9.04
C PHE A 99 14.51 -10.94 -8.62
N PHE A 100 13.53 -10.24 -9.23
CA PHE A 100 12.11 -10.49 -8.93
C PHE A 100 11.67 -11.88 -9.40
N GLU A 101 12.12 -12.35 -10.56
CA GLU A 101 11.82 -13.68 -11.10
C GLU A 101 12.42 -14.79 -10.23
N ASP A 102 13.64 -14.60 -9.71
CA ASP A 102 14.30 -15.56 -8.83
C ASP A 102 13.61 -15.68 -7.45
N PHE A 103 13.09 -14.58 -6.91
CA PHE A 103 12.52 -14.55 -5.55
C PHE A 103 11.02 -14.75 -5.49
N TYR A 104 10.30 -14.47 -6.61
CA TYR A 104 8.85 -14.48 -6.64
C TYR A 104 8.32 -15.30 -7.81
N GLU A 105 7.85 -16.51 -7.52
CA GLU A 105 7.27 -17.44 -8.50
C GLU A 105 6.06 -16.85 -9.26
N ASP A 106 5.41 -15.82 -8.67
CA ASP A 106 4.25 -15.13 -9.20
C ASP A 106 4.59 -13.87 -10.02
N PHE A 107 5.88 -13.60 -10.27
CA PHE A 107 6.31 -12.45 -11.06
C PHE A 107 6.16 -12.73 -12.56
N ASP A 108 5.47 -11.82 -13.26
CA ASP A 108 5.29 -11.87 -14.72
C ASP A 108 6.31 -10.97 -15.40
N ARG A 109 7.47 -11.54 -15.74
CA ARG A 109 8.56 -10.83 -16.41
C ARG A 109 8.13 -10.25 -17.75
N LYS A 110 7.39 -11.01 -18.57
CA LYS A 110 6.96 -10.55 -19.90
C LYS A 110 6.06 -9.34 -19.80
N LYS A 111 5.17 -9.33 -18.82
CA LYS A 111 4.32 -8.17 -18.52
C LYS A 111 5.16 -6.96 -18.10
N ALA A 112 6.18 -7.15 -17.25
CA ALA A 112 7.06 -6.08 -16.80
C ALA A 112 7.88 -5.48 -17.96
N GLU A 113 8.43 -6.31 -18.85
CA GLU A 113 9.13 -5.88 -20.04
C GLU A 113 8.21 -5.07 -21.00
N GLY A 114 7.00 -5.57 -21.26
CA GLY A 114 6.00 -4.88 -22.11
C GLY A 114 5.56 -3.55 -21.52
N MET A 115 5.43 -3.44 -20.20
CA MET A 115 5.14 -2.17 -19.53
C MET A 115 6.30 -1.19 -19.64
N CYS A 116 7.55 -1.65 -19.49
CA CYS A 116 8.73 -0.80 -19.69
C CYS A 116 8.83 -0.31 -21.13
N GLU A 117 8.53 -1.15 -22.12
CA GLU A 117 8.48 -0.76 -23.55
C GLU A 117 7.42 0.32 -23.79
N THR A 118 6.21 0.15 -23.29
CA THR A 118 5.12 1.13 -23.37
C THR A 118 5.53 2.48 -22.77
N LEU A 119 6.27 2.45 -21.66
CA LEU A 119 6.80 3.62 -20.97
C LEU A 119 8.06 4.21 -21.63
N LYS A 120 8.58 3.58 -22.68
CA LYS A 120 9.85 3.93 -23.34
C LYS A 120 11.03 3.94 -22.35
N ILE A 121 11.03 3.01 -21.41
CA ILE A 121 12.09 2.82 -20.42
C ILE A 121 12.99 1.69 -20.92
N ASN A 122 14.27 1.99 -21.17
CA ASN A 122 15.26 0.98 -21.55
C ASN A 122 15.64 0.11 -20.34
N THR A 123 15.35 -1.18 -20.41
CA THR A 123 15.63 -2.15 -19.33
C THR A 123 17.12 -2.34 -19.06
N GLU A 124 18.00 -2.02 -20.00
CA GLU A 124 19.45 -2.02 -19.82
C GLU A 124 19.99 -0.77 -19.11
N ALA A 125 19.13 0.22 -18.89
CA ALA A 125 19.53 1.42 -18.15
C ALA A 125 19.75 1.13 -16.66
N LYS A 126 20.75 1.77 -16.08
CA LYS A 126 20.99 1.71 -14.62
C LYS A 126 20.04 2.65 -13.89
N ILE A 127 19.63 2.26 -12.68
CA ILE A 127 18.72 3.06 -11.83
C ILE A 127 19.24 4.49 -11.64
N LYS A 128 20.57 4.68 -11.46
CA LYS A 128 21.16 6.03 -11.32
C LYS A 128 20.94 6.95 -12.51
N SER A 129 20.76 6.40 -13.72
CA SER A 129 20.58 7.20 -14.96
C SER A 129 19.14 7.63 -15.19
N LEU A 130 18.18 7.10 -14.43
CA LEU A 130 16.77 7.42 -14.55
C LEU A 130 16.41 8.72 -13.84
N SER A 131 15.45 9.46 -14.41
CA SER A 131 14.79 10.55 -13.70
C SER A 131 14.03 10.01 -12.48
N LYS A 132 13.71 10.86 -11.50
CA LYS A 132 12.92 10.48 -10.32
C LYS A 132 11.61 9.78 -10.74
N GLY A 133 10.84 10.38 -11.65
CA GLY A 133 9.58 9.79 -12.11
C GLY A 133 9.73 8.44 -12.81
N ASN A 134 10.82 8.22 -13.58
CA ASN A 134 11.08 6.92 -14.20
C ASN A 134 11.48 5.87 -13.15
N LYS A 135 12.21 6.25 -12.10
CA LYS A 135 12.51 5.36 -10.98
C LYS A 135 11.23 4.89 -10.28
N GLU A 136 10.29 5.80 -10.01
CA GLU A 136 8.98 5.50 -9.41
C GLU A 136 8.15 4.57 -10.31
N LYS A 137 8.12 4.83 -11.62
CA LYS A 137 7.44 3.98 -12.59
C LYS A 137 8.02 2.56 -12.64
N VAL A 138 9.34 2.41 -12.66
CA VAL A 138 10.01 1.09 -12.64
C VAL A 138 9.65 0.34 -11.36
N GLN A 139 9.69 1.00 -10.22
CA GLN A 139 9.33 0.38 -8.94
C GLN A 139 7.87 -0.09 -8.93
N LEU A 140 6.96 0.72 -9.46
CA LEU A 140 5.55 0.36 -9.60
C LEU A 140 5.37 -0.83 -10.54
N VAL A 141 6.02 -0.84 -11.71
CA VAL A 141 5.96 -1.95 -12.67
C VAL A 141 6.36 -3.26 -12.01
N LEU A 142 7.50 -3.29 -11.32
CA LEU A 142 7.98 -4.51 -10.66
C LEU A 142 6.99 -5.03 -9.61
N VAL A 143 6.39 -4.13 -8.82
CA VAL A 143 5.40 -4.47 -7.79
C VAL A 143 4.09 -4.96 -8.41
N MET A 144 3.59 -4.30 -9.47
CA MET A 144 2.29 -4.62 -10.08
C MET A 144 2.34 -5.79 -11.07
N CYS A 145 3.55 -6.23 -11.47
CA CYS A 145 3.72 -7.42 -12.30
C CYS A 145 3.81 -8.73 -11.48
N ARG A 146 3.55 -8.69 -10.19
CA ARG A 146 3.32 -9.88 -9.36
C ARG A 146 1.83 -10.22 -9.30
N LYS A 147 1.50 -11.52 -9.23
CA LYS A 147 0.13 -12.00 -8.95
C LYS A 147 -0.08 -12.21 -7.46
N ALA A 148 0.20 -11.16 -6.68
CA ALA A 148 0.14 -11.22 -5.23
C ALA A 148 -1.31 -11.36 -4.71
N GLN A 149 -1.46 -11.89 -3.49
CA GLN A 149 -2.74 -11.92 -2.77
C GLN A 149 -2.96 -10.64 -1.97
N LEU A 150 -1.89 -9.92 -1.62
CA LEU A 150 -1.92 -8.67 -0.88
C LEU A 150 -0.91 -7.69 -1.49
N TYR A 151 -1.40 -6.55 -1.94
CA TYR A 151 -0.57 -5.41 -2.35
C TYR A 151 -0.58 -4.37 -1.25
N LEU A 152 0.58 -3.97 -0.78
CA LEU A 152 0.79 -2.92 0.22
C LEU A 152 1.48 -1.74 -0.47
N LEU A 153 0.75 -0.66 -0.74
CA LEU A 153 1.24 0.50 -1.47
C LEU A 153 1.33 1.70 -0.52
N ASP A 154 2.56 2.06 -0.13
CA ASP A 154 2.80 3.12 0.85
C ASP A 154 3.07 4.46 0.15
N GLU A 155 2.08 5.37 0.18
CA GLU A 155 2.10 6.69 -0.46
C GLU A 155 2.48 6.66 -1.96
N PRO A 156 1.85 5.82 -2.81
CA PRO A 156 2.27 5.59 -4.20
C PRO A 156 2.20 6.83 -5.09
N ILE A 157 1.40 7.83 -4.74
CA ILE A 157 1.17 9.06 -5.53
C ILE A 157 1.72 10.33 -4.85
N ALA A 158 2.42 10.18 -3.70
CA ALA A 158 2.95 11.31 -2.96
C ALA A 158 4.14 11.96 -3.69
N GLY A 159 4.09 13.28 -3.83
CA GLY A 159 5.17 14.03 -4.49
C GLY A 159 5.28 13.83 -6.00
N VAL A 160 4.26 13.25 -6.62
CA VAL A 160 4.13 13.04 -8.05
C VAL A 160 3.24 14.13 -8.67
N ASP A 161 3.55 14.56 -9.89
CA ASP A 161 2.70 15.51 -10.61
C ASP A 161 1.34 14.90 -10.98
N PRO A 162 0.28 15.73 -11.17
CA PRO A 162 -1.07 15.22 -11.40
C PRO A 162 -1.20 14.24 -12.57
N ALA A 163 -0.55 14.50 -13.70
CA ALA A 163 -0.63 13.62 -14.88
C ALA A 163 0.02 12.25 -14.61
N ALA A 164 1.11 12.23 -13.84
CA ALA A 164 1.75 10.98 -13.44
C ALA A 164 0.95 10.22 -12.37
N ARG A 165 0.12 10.89 -11.56
CA ARG A 165 -0.79 10.22 -10.61
C ARG A 165 -1.84 9.38 -11.34
N ASP A 166 -2.48 9.93 -12.37
CA ASP A 166 -3.45 9.18 -13.18
C ASP A 166 -2.82 7.92 -13.76
N PHE A 167 -1.59 8.03 -14.30
CA PHE A 167 -0.85 6.87 -14.78
C PHE A 167 -0.61 5.82 -13.69
N ILE A 168 -0.24 6.22 -12.47
CA ILE A 168 0.00 5.31 -11.35
C ILE A 168 -1.29 4.59 -10.97
N LEU A 169 -2.40 5.32 -10.85
CA LEU A 169 -3.71 4.77 -10.50
C LEU A 169 -4.21 3.80 -11.57
N ASP A 170 -4.13 4.17 -12.84
CA ASP A 170 -4.47 3.29 -13.96
C ASP A 170 -3.59 2.03 -13.98
N THR A 171 -2.30 2.18 -13.66
CA THR A 171 -1.38 1.05 -13.56
C THR A 171 -1.80 0.11 -12.43
N ILE A 172 -2.17 0.63 -11.28
CA ILE A 172 -2.66 -0.19 -10.14
C ILE A 172 -3.94 -0.92 -10.55
N LEU A 173 -4.95 -0.20 -11.05
CA LEU A 173 -6.26 -0.76 -11.38
C LEU A 173 -6.22 -1.84 -12.47
N ASN A 174 -5.38 -1.64 -13.49
CA ASN A 174 -5.31 -2.56 -14.63
C ASN A 174 -4.35 -3.74 -14.42
N ASN A 175 -3.60 -3.77 -13.30
CA ASN A 175 -2.51 -4.74 -13.16
C ASN A 175 -2.50 -5.54 -11.87
N TYR A 176 -3.33 -5.21 -10.87
CA TYR A 176 -3.42 -6.04 -9.67
C TYR A 176 -4.16 -7.36 -9.96
N ASN A 177 -3.97 -8.36 -9.10
CA ASN A 177 -4.76 -9.60 -9.13
C ASN A 177 -6.15 -9.33 -8.54
N GLU A 178 -7.21 -9.47 -9.33
CA GLU A 178 -8.60 -9.20 -8.90
C GLU A 178 -9.05 -10.03 -7.69
N GLU A 179 -8.47 -11.22 -7.49
CA GLU A 179 -8.69 -12.01 -6.27
C GLU A 179 -7.86 -11.51 -5.07
N GLY A 180 -6.89 -10.64 -5.31
CA GLY A 180 -6.02 -10.03 -4.31
C GLY A 180 -6.65 -8.81 -3.67
N THR A 181 -6.10 -8.41 -2.52
CA THR A 181 -6.47 -7.19 -1.80
C THR A 181 -5.38 -6.15 -1.97
N VAL A 182 -5.77 -4.91 -2.23
CA VAL A 182 -4.85 -3.77 -2.36
C VAL A 182 -5.09 -2.83 -1.18
N ILE A 183 -4.05 -2.51 -0.43
CA ILE A 183 -4.08 -1.46 0.61
C ILE A 183 -3.23 -0.30 0.12
N ILE A 184 -3.84 0.85 -0.08
CA ILE A 184 -3.18 2.09 -0.51
C ILE A 184 -3.15 3.06 0.66
N SER A 185 -1.97 3.34 1.21
CA SER A 185 -1.84 4.42 2.18
C SER A 185 -1.65 5.75 1.46
N THR A 186 -2.41 6.76 1.85
CA THR A 186 -2.21 8.11 1.34
C THR A 186 -2.88 9.17 2.22
N HIS A 187 -2.45 10.40 2.03
CA HIS A 187 -3.13 11.62 2.51
C HIS A 187 -3.80 12.41 1.37
N LEU A 188 -3.63 11.94 0.10
CA LEU A 188 -4.22 12.54 -1.12
C LEU A 188 -5.51 11.80 -1.48
N ILE A 189 -6.55 12.01 -0.69
CA ILE A 189 -7.77 11.19 -0.72
C ILE A 189 -8.59 11.43 -1.97
N ALA A 190 -8.72 12.70 -2.40
CA ALA A 190 -9.49 13.07 -3.58
C ALA A 190 -9.05 12.34 -4.86
N ASP A 191 -7.77 11.99 -4.95
CA ASP A 191 -7.22 11.29 -6.12
C ASP A 191 -7.64 9.82 -6.16
N ILE A 192 -7.80 9.16 -5.00
CA ILE A 192 -8.07 7.71 -4.92
C ILE A 192 -9.48 7.33 -4.47
N GLU A 193 -10.31 8.28 -4.01
CA GLU A 193 -11.62 7.96 -3.41
C GLU A 193 -12.59 7.24 -4.35
N LYS A 194 -12.38 7.37 -5.68
CA LYS A 194 -13.23 6.73 -6.70
C LYS A 194 -12.95 5.26 -6.90
N ILE A 195 -11.76 4.80 -6.49
CA ILE A 195 -11.29 3.43 -6.72
C ILE A 195 -11.36 2.55 -5.47
N MET A 196 -11.69 3.15 -4.31
CA MET A 196 -11.75 2.42 -3.04
C MET A 196 -13.09 1.71 -2.84
N ASP A 197 -13.03 0.42 -2.50
CA ASP A 197 -14.18 -0.35 -2.01
C ASP A 197 -14.41 -0.08 -0.52
N GLU A 198 -13.34 -0.02 0.26
CA GLU A 198 -13.37 0.15 1.71
C GLU A 198 -12.38 1.20 2.18
N VAL A 199 -12.66 1.80 3.32
CA VAL A 199 -11.88 2.90 3.90
C VAL A 199 -11.53 2.59 5.34
N ILE A 200 -10.26 2.76 5.68
CA ILE A 200 -9.73 2.75 7.04
C ILE A 200 -9.23 4.15 7.36
N PHE A 201 -9.85 4.82 8.33
CA PHE A 201 -9.30 6.04 8.91
C PHE A 201 -8.44 5.71 10.12
N ILE A 202 -7.17 6.14 10.09
CA ILE A 202 -6.24 5.98 11.20
C ILE A 202 -5.81 7.33 11.76
N LYS A 203 -5.96 7.50 13.08
CA LYS A 203 -5.62 8.72 13.82
C LYS A 203 -4.84 8.35 15.07
N GLU A 204 -3.66 8.93 15.25
CA GLU A 204 -2.83 8.72 16.46
C GLU A 204 -2.68 7.25 16.86
N GLY A 205 -2.44 6.38 15.86
CA GLY A 205 -2.26 4.95 16.06
C GLY A 205 -3.54 4.15 16.28
N ASN A 206 -4.73 4.75 16.20
CA ASN A 206 -6.02 4.09 16.38
C ASN A 206 -6.79 4.04 15.06
N ILE A 207 -7.55 2.94 14.83
CA ILE A 207 -8.55 2.90 13.77
C ILE A 207 -9.81 3.60 14.27
N VAL A 208 -10.15 4.73 13.64
CA VAL A 208 -11.36 5.49 13.99
C VAL A 208 -12.56 5.08 13.14
N THR A 209 -12.31 4.53 11.94
CA THR A 209 -13.36 4.07 11.04
C THR A 209 -12.82 2.95 10.17
N TYR A 210 -13.61 1.89 9.96
CA TYR A 210 -13.42 0.89 8.92
C TYR A 210 -14.78 0.52 8.35
N LYS A 211 -15.07 0.94 7.13
CA LYS A 211 -16.35 0.75 6.45
C LYS A 211 -16.18 0.72 4.93
N SER A 212 -17.20 0.23 4.24
CA SER A 212 -17.36 0.41 2.80
C SER A 212 -17.36 1.90 2.44
N ALA A 213 -16.70 2.24 1.32
CA ALA A 213 -16.67 3.62 0.83
C ALA A 213 -18.09 4.13 0.48
N ASP A 214 -18.93 3.25 -0.04
CA ASP A 214 -20.32 3.59 -0.40
C ASP A 214 -21.18 3.84 0.83
N ASP A 215 -21.09 2.97 1.87
CA ASP A 215 -21.78 3.18 3.13
C ASP A 215 -21.39 4.52 3.78
N LEU A 216 -20.08 4.86 3.74
CA LEU A 216 -19.61 6.14 4.28
C LEU A 216 -20.18 7.35 3.52
N ARG A 217 -20.27 7.25 2.19
CA ARG A 217 -20.87 8.30 1.35
C ARG A 217 -22.37 8.45 1.61
N GLU A 218 -23.08 7.32 1.71
CA GLU A 218 -24.53 7.30 1.96
C GLU A 218 -24.87 7.84 3.36
N GLU A 219 -24.19 7.36 4.41
CA GLU A 219 -24.42 7.81 5.79
C GLU A 219 -24.07 9.28 6.02
N SER A 220 -22.98 9.77 5.40
CA SER A 220 -22.51 11.14 5.63
C SER A 220 -23.08 12.18 4.67
N GLY A 221 -23.58 11.76 3.49
CA GLY A 221 -23.94 12.65 2.40
C GLY A 221 -22.76 13.42 1.81
N LYS A 222 -21.50 12.95 2.01
CA LYS A 222 -20.27 13.65 1.64
C LYS A 222 -19.33 12.73 0.87
N SER A 223 -18.37 13.33 0.14
CA SER A 223 -17.22 12.58 -0.38
C SER A 223 -16.32 12.09 0.77
N ILE A 224 -15.51 11.07 0.50
CA ILE A 224 -14.57 10.54 1.49
C ILE A 224 -13.54 11.62 1.89
N ASP A 225 -13.07 12.44 0.92
CA ASP A 225 -12.18 13.56 1.20
C ASP A 225 -12.83 14.62 2.12
N ALA A 226 -14.10 14.98 1.87
CA ALA A 226 -14.81 15.92 2.72
C ALA A 226 -15.03 15.39 4.14
N LEU A 227 -15.40 14.11 4.28
CA LEU A 227 -15.57 13.45 5.56
C LEU A 227 -14.24 13.37 6.32
N PHE A 228 -13.16 13.03 5.64
CA PHE A 228 -11.82 13.02 6.22
C PHE A 228 -11.43 14.39 6.77
N ARG A 229 -11.63 15.46 6.00
CA ARG A 229 -11.35 16.83 6.46
C ARG A 229 -12.14 17.17 7.72
N GLU A 230 -13.40 16.78 7.80
CA GLU A 230 -14.23 17.02 8.98
C GLU A 230 -13.68 16.30 10.22
N ILE A 231 -13.31 15.01 10.10
CA ILE A 231 -12.79 14.19 11.21
C ILE A 231 -11.43 14.70 11.70
N PHE A 232 -10.58 15.18 10.78
CA PHE A 232 -9.19 15.51 11.10
C PHE A 232 -8.90 17.02 11.21
N HIS A 233 -9.75 17.92 10.66
CA HIS A 233 -9.58 19.38 10.79
C HIS A 233 -10.09 19.95 12.12
N THR A 234 -10.96 19.26 12.83
CA THR A 234 -11.46 19.71 14.15
C THR A 234 -10.34 19.84 15.20
N ASP A 235 -9.16 19.29 14.98
CA ASP A 235 -8.06 19.34 15.93
C ASP A 235 -7.10 20.51 15.72
N VAL A 236 -7.08 21.15 14.53
CA VAL A 236 -6.17 22.27 14.22
C VAL A 236 -6.60 23.56 14.95
N TYR A 237 -7.84 23.66 15.39
CA TYR A 237 -8.39 24.84 16.09
C TYR A 237 -8.60 24.65 17.59
N ARG A 238 -8.11 23.54 18.17
CA ARG A 238 -8.21 23.24 19.62
C ARG A 238 -6.85 23.21 20.33
N GLY A 239 -5.77 23.63 19.67
CA GLY A 239 -4.42 23.79 20.25
C GLY A 239 -4.08 25.23 20.54
#